data_bead8e7be97e9fe81e729bc97bce53d9
#
_entry.id   bead8e7be97e9fe81e729bc97bce53d9
#
_cell.length_a   1.000
_cell.length_b   1.000
_cell.length_c   1.000
_cell.angle_alpha   90.00
_cell.angle_beta   90.00
_cell.angle_gamma   90.00
#
_symmetry.space_group_name_H-M   'P 1'
#
loop_
_entity.id
_entity.type
_entity.pdbx_description
1 polymer ?
#
loop_
_entity_poly.entity_id
_entity_poly.type
_entity_poly.pdbx_seq_one_letter_code
_entity_poly.pdbx_strand_id
1 'polypeptide(L)'
;KSRLRVPSDFAGKKRRSMGPAENALLGSLGANATTMSFGDVPPALQTGVIDGLLTSLGGFNATKEQAPYFTVAGINGIVGDYYWMGASNKWWSKLSKKQQSALADIIVNDFIPFQKAINFCNDKRLVDKYKVTDKSKTGIYVMSPTEAAVLQKAEGGATNNWIKTKVDATGDKMV
;
A
#
# COMPACT_ATOMS: atom_id res chain seq x y z
N LYS A 1 20.50 -2.65 -3.40
CA LYS A 1 19.11 -2.90 -3.81
C LYS A 1 18.85 -4.39 -3.67
N SER A 2 18.13 -4.80 -2.65
CA SER A 2 17.89 -6.18 -2.24
C SER A 2 16.43 -6.35 -1.82
N ARG A 3 16.00 -7.61 -1.76
CA ARG A 3 14.66 -7.98 -1.32
C ARG A 3 14.52 -7.80 0.20
N LEU A 4 13.37 -7.28 0.63
CA LEU A 4 13.02 -7.13 2.04
C LEU A 4 12.20 -8.35 2.50
N ARG A 5 12.63 -9.05 3.54
CA ARG A 5 12.00 -10.26 4.04
C ARG A 5 11.98 -10.36 5.57
N VAL A 6 12.98 -9.78 6.19
CA VAL A 6 13.13 -9.80 7.66
C VAL A 6 13.41 -8.38 8.16
N PRO A 7 13.18 -8.09 9.45
CA PRO A 7 13.38 -6.73 9.99
C PRO A 7 14.75 -6.14 9.69
N SER A 8 15.82 -6.93 9.74
CA SER A 8 17.18 -6.46 9.44
C SER A 8 17.37 -5.95 8.02
N ASP A 9 16.53 -6.37 7.06
CA ASP A 9 16.57 -5.88 5.69
C ASP A 9 16.07 -4.42 5.58
N PHE A 10 15.34 -3.94 6.59
CA PHE A 10 14.79 -2.59 6.65
C PHE A 10 15.74 -1.60 7.35
N ALA A 11 16.60 -2.09 8.24
CA ALA A 11 17.40 -1.28 9.13
C ALA A 11 18.23 -0.23 8.39
N GLY A 12 18.05 1.04 8.73
CA GLY A 12 18.75 2.19 8.16
C GLY A 12 18.41 2.51 6.70
N LYS A 13 17.50 1.76 6.05
CA LYS A 13 17.11 1.99 4.65
C LYS A 13 16.11 3.13 4.53
N LYS A 14 16.31 3.98 3.53
CA LYS A 14 15.39 5.07 3.19
C LYS A 14 14.20 4.52 2.41
N ARG A 15 13.00 4.55 3.00
CA ARG A 15 11.79 3.96 2.43
C ARG A 15 10.69 4.99 2.23
N ARG A 16 10.13 5.03 1.04
CA ARG A 16 8.92 5.81 0.79
C ARG A 16 7.71 5.09 1.38
N SER A 17 6.87 5.84 2.05
CA SER A 17 5.51 5.46 2.47
C SER A 17 4.45 6.26 1.72
N MET A 18 3.19 5.88 1.90
CA MET A 18 2.04 6.62 1.38
C MET A 18 1.50 7.62 2.42
N GLY A 19 1.78 7.38 3.71
CA GLY A 19 1.28 8.24 4.77
C GLY A 19 1.94 8.00 6.14
N PRO A 20 1.50 8.76 7.16
CA PRO A 20 2.12 8.69 8.50
C PRO A 20 1.95 7.35 9.21
N ALA A 21 0.86 6.62 8.98
CA ALA A 21 0.65 5.29 9.57
C ALA A 21 1.68 4.28 9.04
N GLU A 22 1.96 4.33 7.74
CA GLU A 22 2.98 3.49 7.11
C GLU A 22 4.40 3.92 7.53
N ASN A 23 4.61 5.21 7.86
CA ASN A 23 5.87 5.65 8.48
C ASN A 23 6.08 4.95 9.83
N ALA A 24 5.04 4.83 10.66
CA ALA A 24 5.12 4.12 11.94
C ALA A 24 5.44 2.63 11.72
N LEU A 25 4.79 1.99 10.75
CA LEU A 25 5.06 0.61 10.36
C LEU A 25 6.52 0.42 9.91
N LEU A 26 6.97 1.21 8.96
CA LEU A 26 8.34 1.08 8.42
C LEU A 26 9.40 1.44 9.48
N GLY A 27 9.12 2.44 10.32
CA GLY A 27 9.98 2.84 11.43
C GLY A 27 10.14 1.75 12.49
N SER A 28 9.07 1.01 12.82
CA SER A 28 9.14 -0.11 13.76
C SER A 28 10.02 -1.26 13.26
N LEU A 29 10.15 -1.38 11.94
CA LEU A 29 11.06 -2.33 11.30
C LEU A 29 12.50 -1.77 11.13
N GLY A 30 12.77 -0.56 11.63
CA GLY A 30 14.09 0.07 11.60
C GLY A 30 14.40 0.88 10.33
N ALA A 31 13.43 1.12 9.47
CA ALA A 31 13.63 1.94 8.27
C ALA A 31 13.55 3.44 8.56
N ASN A 32 14.25 4.24 7.77
CA ASN A 32 14.07 5.68 7.67
C ASN A 32 12.94 5.97 6.68
N ALA A 33 11.71 6.12 7.19
CA ALA A 33 10.52 6.27 6.38
C ALA A 33 10.22 7.74 6.06
N THR A 34 9.80 8.01 4.83
CA THR A 34 9.39 9.34 4.36
C THR A 34 8.13 9.23 3.52
N THR A 35 7.12 10.04 3.83
CA THR A 35 5.93 10.17 2.99
C THR A 35 6.27 10.98 1.74
N MET A 36 5.89 10.45 0.57
CA MET A 36 6.20 11.08 -0.71
C MET A 36 5.09 10.79 -1.72
N SER A 37 4.73 11.78 -2.54
CA SER A 37 3.82 11.60 -3.67
C SER A 37 4.37 10.55 -4.64
N PHE A 38 3.47 9.72 -5.23
CA PHE A 38 3.92 8.65 -6.14
C PHE A 38 4.62 9.20 -7.39
N GLY A 39 4.25 10.39 -7.86
CA GLY A 39 4.90 11.05 -8.99
C GLY A 39 6.39 11.34 -8.77
N ASP A 40 6.80 11.55 -7.51
CA ASP A 40 8.19 11.85 -7.15
C ASP A 40 9.04 10.58 -6.91
N VAL A 41 8.40 9.40 -6.86
CA VAL A 41 9.08 8.14 -6.53
C VAL A 41 10.11 7.71 -7.59
N PRO A 42 9.81 7.69 -8.92
CA PRO A 42 10.79 7.26 -9.90
C PRO A 42 12.09 8.09 -9.87
N PRO A 43 12.06 9.43 -9.89
CA PRO A 43 13.30 10.22 -9.78
C PRO A 43 14.01 10.04 -8.44
N ALA A 44 13.27 9.88 -7.32
CA ALA A 44 13.87 9.64 -6.01
C ALA A 44 14.60 8.29 -5.91
N LEU A 45 14.09 7.25 -6.59
CA LEU A 45 14.76 5.94 -6.71
C LEU A 45 16.02 6.04 -7.58
N GLN A 46 15.97 6.79 -8.68
CA GLN A 46 17.11 6.98 -9.61
C GLN A 46 18.26 7.71 -8.93
N THR A 47 17.96 8.75 -8.17
CA THR A 47 18.97 9.60 -7.49
C THR A 47 19.40 9.05 -6.14
N GLY A 48 18.78 7.97 -5.64
CA GLY A 48 19.10 7.37 -4.33
C GLY A 48 18.60 8.20 -3.13
N VAL A 49 17.66 9.12 -3.35
CA VAL A 49 16.94 9.80 -2.26
C VAL A 49 16.18 8.79 -1.42
N ILE A 50 15.62 7.76 -2.07
CA ILE A 50 15.06 6.57 -1.42
C ILE A 50 15.70 5.29 -1.96
N ASP A 51 15.78 4.25 -1.13
CA ASP A 51 16.29 2.93 -1.50
C ASP A 51 15.18 1.97 -1.96
N GLY A 52 13.92 2.34 -1.71
CA GLY A 52 12.75 1.56 -2.05
C GLY A 52 11.46 2.18 -1.52
N LEU A 53 10.35 1.48 -1.73
CA LEU A 53 9.03 2.01 -1.41
C LEU A 53 8.09 0.93 -0.89
N LEU A 54 7.12 1.35 -0.08
CA LEU A 54 5.89 0.60 0.17
C LEU A 54 4.88 1.02 -0.90
N THR A 55 4.29 0.04 -1.58
CA THR A 55 3.35 0.31 -2.67
C THR A 55 2.53 -0.95 -3.03
N SER A 56 1.52 -0.78 -3.88
CA SER A 56 0.72 -1.86 -4.47
C SER A 56 1.46 -2.60 -5.59
N LEU A 57 0.88 -3.71 -6.08
CA LEU A 57 1.37 -4.42 -7.28
C LEU A 57 1.36 -3.52 -8.52
N GLY A 58 0.37 -2.65 -8.66
CA GLY A 58 0.35 -1.63 -9.71
C GLY A 58 1.52 -0.65 -9.62
N GLY A 59 1.84 -0.20 -8.40
CA GLY A 59 3.00 0.65 -8.13
C GLY A 59 4.33 -0.07 -8.42
N PHE A 60 4.46 -1.35 -8.08
CA PHE A 60 5.60 -2.17 -8.51
C PHE A 60 5.73 -2.19 -10.03
N ASN A 61 4.64 -2.44 -10.76
CA ASN A 61 4.70 -2.49 -12.22
C ASN A 61 5.19 -1.17 -12.83
N ALA A 62 4.85 -0.04 -12.21
CA ALA A 62 5.29 1.29 -12.66
C ALA A 62 6.76 1.61 -12.31
N THR A 63 7.33 0.95 -11.27
CA THR A 63 8.68 1.27 -10.76
C THR A 63 9.67 0.10 -10.85
N LYS A 64 9.29 -1.01 -11.47
CA LYS A 64 10.09 -2.26 -11.50
C LYS A 64 11.48 -2.11 -12.12
N GLU A 65 11.67 -1.15 -13.01
CA GLU A 65 12.99 -0.89 -13.62
C GLU A 65 13.98 -0.31 -12.59
N GLN A 66 13.49 0.54 -11.67
CA GLN A 66 14.30 1.14 -10.61
C GLN A 66 14.33 0.31 -9.33
N ALA A 67 13.22 -0.39 -9.02
CA ALA A 67 13.04 -1.23 -7.83
C ALA A 67 12.54 -2.63 -8.20
N PRO A 68 13.42 -3.49 -8.79
CA PRO A 68 13.02 -4.76 -9.40
C PRO A 68 12.67 -5.87 -8.40
N TYR A 69 12.93 -5.68 -7.11
CA TYR A 69 12.61 -6.65 -6.07
C TYR A 69 11.33 -6.26 -5.35
N PHE A 70 10.29 -7.06 -5.45
CA PHE A 70 9.04 -6.84 -4.77
C PHE A 70 8.69 -8.02 -3.86
N THR A 71 8.33 -7.73 -2.62
CA THR A 71 7.91 -8.74 -1.63
C THR A 71 6.45 -8.50 -1.28
N VAL A 72 5.64 -9.54 -1.38
CA VAL A 72 4.23 -9.56 -0.98
C VAL A 72 4.08 -10.43 0.26
N ALA A 73 3.54 -9.88 1.33
CA ALA A 73 3.30 -10.61 2.58
C ALA A 73 1.97 -11.38 2.55
N GLY A 74 1.80 -12.26 1.58
CA GLY A 74 0.60 -13.06 1.39
C GLY A 74 -0.56 -12.30 0.71
N ILE A 75 -1.70 -12.98 0.58
CA ILE A 75 -2.90 -12.45 -0.10
C ILE A 75 -3.47 -11.20 0.60
N ASN A 76 -3.37 -11.15 1.92
CA ASN A 76 -3.90 -10.03 2.70
C ASN A 76 -2.92 -8.85 2.80
N GLY A 77 -1.71 -8.98 2.26
CA GLY A 77 -0.70 -7.93 2.29
C GLY A 77 -0.25 -7.54 3.71
N ILE A 78 0.58 -6.50 3.79
CA ILE A 78 0.96 -5.84 5.06
C ILE A 78 0.04 -4.64 5.32
N VAL A 79 -0.48 -4.01 4.27
CA VAL A 79 -1.31 -2.81 4.30
C VAL A 79 -2.52 -3.01 3.41
N GLY A 80 -3.70 -2.71 3.93
CA GLY A 80 -4.92 -2.55 3.13
C GLY A 80 -4.99 -1.12 2.60
N ASP A 81 -5.21 -0.98 1.30
CA ASP A 81 -5.38 0.32 0.66
C ASP A 81 -6.85 0.50 0.23
N TYR A 82 -7.46 1.58 0.70
CA TYR A 82 -8.86 1.92 0.41
C TYR A 82 -8.91 3.17 -0.44
N TYR A 83 -9.58 3.07 -1.58
CA TYR A 83 -9.85 4.22 -2.43
C TYR A 83 -11.23 4.80 -2.10
N TRP A 84 -11.27 6.11 -1.94
CA TRP A 84 -12.48 6.85 -1.64
C TRP A 84 -12.93 7.61 -2.88
N MET A 85 -14.22 7.54 -3.17
CA MET A 85 -14.84 8.42 -4.15
C MET A 85 -15.60 9.50 -3.40
N GLY A 86 -15.26 10.75 -3.63
CA GLY A 86 -15.88 11.90 -2.99
C GLY A 86 -16.37 12.92 -4.01
N ALA A 87 -17.45 13.61 -3.67
CA ALA A 87 -17.94 14.76 -4.41
C ALA A 87 -18.00 15.98 -3.48
N SER A 88 -17.67 17.18 -3.99
CA SER A 88 -17.86 18.38 -3.20
C SER A 88 -19.33 18.61 -2.90
N ASN A 89 -19.66 19.05 -1.68
CA ASN A 89 -21.02 19.37 -1.30
C ASN A 89 -21.64 20.42 -2.22
N LYS A 90 -20.86 21.40 -2.67
CA LYS A 90 -21.29 22.44 -3.62
C LYS A 90 -21.72 21.88 -4.96
N TRP A 91 -21.06 20.83 -5.46
CA TRP A 91 -21.45 20.16 -6.70
C TRP A 91 -22.62 19.22 -6.47
N TRP A 92 -22.58 18.41 -5.42
CA TRP A 92 -23.61 17.43 -5.09
C TRP A 92 -24.98 18.08 -4.85
N SER A 93 -25.01 19.24 -4.18
CA SER A 93 -26.26 19.97 -3.91
C SER A 93 -26.94 20.58 -5.15
N LYS A 94 -26.23 20.69 -6.28
CA LYS A 94 -26.81 21.13 -7.55
C LYS A 94 -27.57 20.03 -8.28
N LEU A 95 -27.39 18.78 -7.87
CA LEU A 95 -28.07 17.63 -8.47
C LEU A 95 -29.46 17.46 -7.84
N SER A 96 -30.45 17.12 -8.66
CA SER A 96 -31.75 16.70 -8.16
C SER A 96 -31.64 15.41 -7.35
N LYS A 97 -32.59 15.14 -6.48
CA LYS A 97 -32.63 13.90 -5.68
C LYS A 97 -32.60 12.64 -6.57
N LYS A 98 -33.28 12.69 -7.74
CA LYS A 98 -33.25 11.61 -8.70
C LYS A 98 -31.85 11.36 -9.26
N GLN A 99 -31.10 12.43 -9.58
CA GLN A 99 -29.71 12.31 -10.06
C GLN A 99 -28.77 11.82 -8.96
N GLN A 100 -28.93 12.30 -7.72
CA GLN A 100 -28.14 11.83 -6.57
C GLN A 100 -28.33 10.33 -6.34
N SER A 101 -29.60 9.85 -6.36
CA SER A 101 -29.91 8.43 -6.21
C SER A 101 -29.33 7.60 -7.34
N ALA A 102 -29.53 8.01 -8.60
CA ALA A 102 -29.01 7.29 -9.75
C ALA A 102 -27.47 7.16 -9.73
N LEU A 103 -26.77 8.23 -9.35
CA LEU A 103 -25.31 8.19 -9.21
C LEU A 103 -24.87 7.26 -8.07
N ALA A 104 -25.54 7.31 -6.93
CA ALA A 104 -25.25 6.40 -5.82
C ALA A 104 -25.45 4.92 -6.22
N ASP A 105 -26.55 4.64 -6.91
CA ASP A 105 -26.86 3.29 -7.39
C ASP A 105 -25.81 2.77 -8.37
N ILE A 106 -25.40 3.57 -9.35
CA ILE A 106 -24.33 3.22 -10.31
C ILE A 106 -23.01 2.98 -9.59
N ILE A 107 -22.66 3.84 -8.64
CA ILE A 107 -21.41 3.69 -7.89
C ILE A 107 -21.38 2.39 -7.09
N VAL A 108 -22.46 2.11 -6.37
CA VAL A 108 -22.52 0.95 -5.45
C VAL A 108 -22.70 -0.36 -6.21
N ASN A 109 -23.59 -0.38 -7.21
CA ASN A 109 -24.02 -1.63 -7.85
C ASN A 109 -23.19 -1.99 -9.09
N ASP A 110 -22.59 -1.00 -9.77
CA ASP A 110 -21.83 -1.24 -10.99
C ASP A 110 -20.34 -0.93 -10.82
N PHE A 111 -20.01 0.30 -10.43
CA PHE A 111 -18.63 0.77 -10.43
C PHE A 111 -17.75 0.05 -9.38
N ILE A 112 -18.21 -0.09 -8.13
CA ILE A 112 -17.45 -0.74 -7.07
C ILE A 112 -17.20 -2.22 -7.38
N PRO A 113 -18.18 -3.05 -7.76
CA PRO A 113 -17.95 -4.43 -8.15
C PRO A 113 -17.01 -4.57 -9.34
N PHE A 114 -17.18 -3.75 -10.37
CA PHE A 114 -16.31 -3.71 -11.54
C PHE A 114 -14.85 -3.37 -11.17
N GLN A 115 -14.65 -2.34 -10.34
CA GLN A 115 -13.32 -1.93 -9.90
C GLN A 115 -12.63 -3.02 -9.07
N LYS A 116 -13.38 -3.69 -8.19
CA LYS A 116 -12.84 -4.83 -7.41
C LYS A 116 -12.40 -5.97 -8.33
N ALA A 117 -13.22 -6.32 -9.31
CA ALA A 117 -12.89 -7.39 -10.26
C ALA A 117 -11.65 -7.05 -11.09
N ILE A 118 -11.56 -5.83 -11.63
CA ILE A 118 -10.40 -5.38 -12.41
C ILE A 118 -9.12 -5.37 -11.57
N ASN A 119 -9.16 -4.85 -10.35
CA ASN A 119 -7.98 -4.80 -9.48
C ASN A 119 -7.50 -6.22 -9.17
N PHE A 120 -8.41 -7.13 -8.81
CA PHE A 120 -8.06 -8.52 -8.55
C PHE A 120 -7.44 -9.21 -9.78
N CYS A 121 -8.05 -9.05 -10.96
CA CYS A 121 -7.52 -9.62 -12.21
C CYS A 121 -6.15 -9.04 -12.57
N ASN A 122 -5.95 -7.74 -12.40
CA ASN A 122 -4.66 -7.09 -12.66
C ASN A 122 -3.58 -7.58 -11.70
N ASP A 123 -3.87 -7.66 -10.42
CA ASP A 123 -2.94 -8.14 -9.40
C ASP A 123 -2.55 -9.59 -9.65
N LYS A 124 -3.54 -10.45 -9.94
CA LYS A 124 -3.28 -11.84 -10.33
C LYS A 124 -2.38 -11.93 -11.54
N ARG A 125 -2.67 -11.18 -12.61
CA ARG A 125 -1.87 -11.15 -13.84
C ARG A 125 -0.43 -10.70 -13.58
N LEU A 126 -0.21 -9.70 -12.72
CA LEU A 126 1.12 -9.22 -12.37
C LEU A 126 1.89 -10.27 -11.57
N VAL A 127 1.23 -10.92 -10.61
CA VAL A 127 1.84 -12.02 -9.86
C VAL A 127 2.20 -13.15 -10.80
N ASP A 128 1.29 -13.63 -11.63
CA ASP A 128 1.54 -14.74 -12.57
C ASP A 128 2.71 -14.42 -13.52
N LYS A 129 2.82 -13.18 -13.99
CA LYS A 129 3.86 -12.73 -14.91
C LYS A 129 5.25 -12.59 -14.28
N TYR A 130 5.32 -12.09 -13.05
CA TYR A 130 6.57 -11.67 -12.41
C TYR A 130 6.94 -12.49 -11.17
N LYS A 131 6.13 -13.50 -10.80
CA LYS A 131 6.38 -14.34 -9.63
C LYS A 131 7.73 -15.07 -9.73
N VAL A 132 8.47 -15.05 -8.65
CA VAL A 132 9.70 -15.78 -8.46
C VAL A 132 9.65 -16.62 -7.19
N THR A 133 10.25 -17.82 -7.24
CA THR A 133 10.47 -18.70 -6.08
C THR A 133 11.87 -18.52 -5.50
N ASP A 134 12.83 -18.22 -6.36
CA ASP A 134 14.19 -17.88 -5.95
C ASP A 134 14.25 -16.44 -5.43
N LYS A 135 14.56 -16.31 -4.13
CA LYS A 135 14.62 -15.03 -3.42
C LYS A 135 15.71 -14.09 -3.93
N SER A 136 16.71 -14.59 -4.64
CA SER A 136 17.77 -13.79 -5.24
C SER A 136 17.39 -13.14 -6.57
N LYS A 137 16.35 -13.65 -7.23
CA LYS A 137 15.89 -13.15 -8.52
C LYS A 137 15.03 -11.89 -8.38
N THR A 138 15.10 -11.03 -9.39
CA THR A 138 14.19 -9.89 -9.54
C THR A 138 12.78 -10.37 -9.85
N GLY A 139 11.77 -9.61 -9.42
CA GLY A 139 10.36 -9.94 -9.59
C GLY A 139 9.59 -9.99 -8.29
N ILE A 140 8.42 -10.61 -8.31
CA ILE A 140 7.48 -10.68 -7.20
C ILE A 140 7.71 -11.97 -6.40
N TYR A 141 8.15 -11.82 -5.17
CA TYR A 141 8.24 -12.91 -4.19
C TYR A 141 7.06 -12.85 -3.24
N VAL A 142 6.28 -13.91 -3.21
CA VAL A 142 5.16 -14.05 -2.25
C VAL A 142 5.67 -14.82 -1.04
N MET A 143 5.65 -14.16 0.11
CA MET A 143 6.07 -14.75 1.39
C MET A 143 5.13 -15.87 1.82
N SER A 144 5.68 -16.88 2.45
CA SER A 144 4.88 -17.85 3.21
C SER A 144 4.24 -17.19 4.43
N PRO A 145 3.15 -17.76 4.98
CA PRO A 145 2.55 -17.27 6.23
C PRO A 145 3.55 -17.16 7.39
N THR A 146 4.48 -18.11 7.49
CA THR A 146 5.53 -18.10 8.52
C THR A 146 6.51 -16.92 8.36
N GLU A 147 6.92 -16.62 7.12
CA GLU A 147 7.78 -15.45 6.84
C GLU A 147 7.05 -14.14 7.13
N ALA A 148 5.79 -14.03 6.71
CA ALA A 148 4.96 -12.84 6.98
C ALA A 148 4.77 -12.61 8.48
N ALA A 149 4.56 -13.68 9.27
CA ALA A 149 4.41 -13.60 10.72
C ALA A 149 5.64 -13.00 11.42
N VAL A 150 6.85 -13.19 10.89
CA VAL A 150 8.08 -12.59 11.44
C VAL A 150 8.02 -11.06 11.35
N LEU A 151 7.60 -10.52 10.21
CA LEU A 151 7.43 -9.06 10.03
C LEU A 151 6.30 -8.52 10.90
N GLN A 152 5.16 -9.22 10.95
CA GLN A 152 4.02 -8.84 11.76
C GLN A 152 4.37 -8.80 13.25
N LYS A 153 5.12 -9.78 13.75
CA LYS A 153 5.61 -9.79 15.13
C LYS A 153 6.57 -8.63 15.42
N ALA A 154 7.45 -8.33 14.47
CA ALA A 154 8.44 -7.24 14.62
C ALA A 154 7.79 -5.85 14.56
N GLU A 155 6.70 -5.70 13.79
CA GLU A 155 5.87 -4.48 13.76
C GLU A 155 5.30 -4.17 15.14
N GLY A 156 4.96 -5.19 15.91
CA GLY A 156 4.60 -5.07 17.34
C GLY A 156 3.38 -4.19 17.63
N GLY A 157 2.51 -3.98 16.65
CA GLY A 157 1.33 -3.11 16.78
C GLY A 157 1.64 -1.62 16.65
N ALA A 158 2.79 -1.23 16.10
CA ALA A 158 3.21 0.18 15.97
C ALA A 158 2.19 1.01 15.18
N THR A 159 1.61 0.44 14.12
CA THR A 159 0.54 1.08 13.34
C THR A 159 -0.71 1.31 14.17
N ASN A 160 -1.16 0.30 14.91
CA ASN A 160 -2.33 0.41 15.80
C ASN A 160 -2.09 1.43 16.91
N ASN A 161 -0.91 1.42 17.50
CA ASN A 161 -0.52 2.40 18.52
C ASN A 161 -0.50 3.82 17.95
N TRP A 162 0.02 4.00 16.74
CA TRP A 162 -0.02 5.29 16.06
C TRP A 162 -1.46 5.76 15.81
N ILE A 163 -2.32 4.88 15.28
CA ILE A 163 -3.74 5.16 15.06
C ILE A 163 -4.40 5.61 16.36
N LYS A 164 -4.24 4.85 17.45
CA LYS A 164 -4.79 5.19 18.77
C LYS A 164 -4.36 6.59 19.23
N THR A 165 -3.06 6.91 19.12
CA THR A 165 -2.57 8.24 19.54
C THR A 165 -3.10 9.39 18.70
N LYS A 166 -3.61 9.15 17.49
CA LYS A 166 -4.12 10.19 16.58
C LYS A 166 -5.64 10.25 16.52
N VAL A 167 -6.29 9.12 16.69
CA VAL A 167 -7.76 8.98 16.56
C VAL A 167 -8.44 9.16 17.93
N ASP A 168 -7.86 8.66 19.03
CA ASP A 168 -8.40 8.84 20.37
C ASP A 168 -8.34 10.30 20.85
N ALA A 169 -7.46 11.12 20.27
CA ALA A 169 -7.46 12.57 20.50
C ALA A 169 -8.69 13.27 19.86
N THR A 170 -9.45 12.59 19.01
CA THR A 170 -10.58 13.14 18.26
C THR A 170 -11.90 12.39 18.44
N GLY A 171 -11.92 11.25 19.12
CA GLY A 171 -13.16 10.53 19.47
C GLY A 171 -13.08 9.01 19.44
N ASP A 172 -13.46 8.41 20.54
CA ASP A 172 -13.57 6.97 20.85
C ASP A 172 -14.41 6.11 19.88
N LYS A 173 -14.85 6.61 18.76
CA LYS A 173 -15.89 5.97 17.94
C LYS A 173 -15.43 5.42 16.60
N MET A 174 -14.14 5.39 16.31
CA MET A 174 -13.63 4.89 15.04
C MET A 174 -12.64 3.72 15.18
N VAL A 175 -12.57 3.10 16.37
CA VAL A 175 -11.80 1.85 16.60
C VAL A 175 -12.77 0.74 16.96
#